data_863f08682e6078738afde6219955ac18
#
_entry.id   863f08682e6078738afde6219955ac18
#
_cell.length_a   1.000
_cell.length_b   1.000
_cell.length_c   1.000
_cell.angle_alpha   90.00
_cell.angle_beta   90.00
_cell.angle_gamma   90.00
#
_symmetry.space_group_name_H-M   'P 1'
#
loop_
_entity.id
_entity.type
_entity.pdbx_description
1 polymer ?
#
loop_
_entity_poly.entity_id
_entity_poly.type
_entity_poly.pdbx_seq_one_letter_code
_entity_poly.pdbx_strand_id
1 'polypeptide(L)'
;PFFSNHLRFLDLSVLNPKDSPNTDGLDPESCRDLEIAGVYFSLGDDCIAVKSGKIYMGAKYRTPSEDITIRQCCMRDGHGSVTIGSEMAGGVKNLIVKDCLFLHTDRGLRIKTRRGRGKDAIIEGVLFDNIHMDHVMTPFVANSFYFCDPDGHTEYVRTKEALPVDDRTPDIRSLTFRNIQADNCHVAAAFFYGLPE
;
A
#
# COMPACT_ATOMS: atom_id res chain seq x y z
N PRO A 1 11.08 8.91 3.10
CA PRO A 1 12.44 8.59 2.66
C PRO A 1 12.44 8.13 1.22
N PHE A 2 13.53 8.37 0.50
CA PHE A 2 13.64 8.12 -0.93
C PHE A 2 15.02 7.50 -1.24
N PHE A 3 15.06 6.36 -1.93
CA PHE A 3 16.27 5.61 -2.27
C PHE A 3 17.24 5.44 -1.08
N SER A 4 16.70 5.07 0.07
CA SER A 4 17.46 4.97 1.33
C SER A 4 17.40 3.56 1.90
N ASN A 5 18.38 3.20 2.70
CA ASN A 5 18.43 1.89 3.34
C ASN A 5 18.84 1.97 4.83
N HIS A 6 18.63 0.89 5.56
CA HIS A 6 18.91 0.77 6.99
C HIS A 6 18.21 1.84 7.83
N LEU A 7 16.91 2.04 7.60
CA LEU A 7 16.10 3.08 8.23
C LEU A 7 15.35 2.54 9.44
N ARG A 8 15.27 3.35 10.49
CA ARG A 8 14.48 3.05 11.69
C ARG A 8 13.66 4.27 12.09
N PHE A 9 12.34 4.09 12.15
CA PHE A 9 11.39 5.08 12.64
C PHE A 9 10.74 4.53 13.90
N LEU A 10 11.14 5.02 15.07
CA LEU A 10 10.82 4.44 16.35
C LEU A 10 10.14 5.46 17.27
N ASP A 11 9.03 5.04 17.90
CA ASP A 11 8.36 5.80 18.99
C ASP A 11 8.01 7.25 18.59
N LEU A 12 7.41 7.43 17.43
CA LEU A 12 7.03 8.72 16.87
C LEU A 12 5.52 8.95 16.95
N SER A 13 5.11 10.21 16.86
CA SER A 13 3.73 10.60 16.60
C SER A 13 3.68 11.47 15.34
N VAL A 14 2.85 11.07 14.37
CA VAL A 14 2.64 11.80 13.12
C VAL A 14 1.19 12.25 13.07
N LEU A 15 0.97 13.56 13.18
CA LEU A 15 -0.36 14.14 13.40
C LEU A 15 -0.68 15.20 12.35
N ASN A 16 -1.83 15.07 11.74
CA ASN A 16 -2.45 16.08 10.89
C ASN A 16 -3.97 16.04 11.10
N PRO A 17 -4.72 17.10 10.77
CA PRO A 17 -6.17 17.04 10.77
C PRO A 17 -6.68 15.94 9.82
N LYS A 18 -7.68 15.20 10.25
CA LYS A 18 -8.24 14.07 9.48
C LYS A 18 -8.90 14.46 8.16
N ASP A 19 -9.25 15.72 8.01
CA ASP A 19 -9.85 16.32 6.81
C ASP A 19 -8.83 17.08 5.94
N SER A 20 -7.55 17.01 6.28
CA SER A 20 -6.47 17.63 5.53
C SER A 20 -6.07 16.75 4.33
N PRO A 21 -6.22 17.20 3.08
CA PRO A 21 -5.90 16.38 1.91
C PRO A 21 -4.38 16.21 1.72
N ASN A 22 -3.99 15.07 1.16
CA ASN A 22 -2.61 14.74 0.81
C ASN A 22 -1.64 14.87 2.01
N THR A 23 -2.09 14.44 3.18
CA THR A 23 -1.27 14.44 4.40
C THR A 23 -0.91 13.01 4.78
N ASP A 24 -0.22 12.32 3.85
CA ASP A 24 0.35 11.00 4.11
C ASP A 24 1.33 11.06 5.30
N GLY A 25 1.42 10.01 6.08
CA GLY A 25 2.26 9.98 7.26
C GLY A 25 3.71 9.65 6.95
N LEU A 26 3.96 8.54 6.27
CA LEU A 26 5.29 8.09 5.92
C LEU A 26 5.29 7.35 4.58
N ASP A 27 5.99 7.88 3.60
CA ASP A 27 6.07 7.35 2.25
C ASP A 27 7.48 6.83 1.94
N PRO A 28 7.84 5.61 2.32
CA PRO A 28 9.10 5.03 1.87
C PRO A 28 9.02 4.69 0.39
N GLU A 29 9.89 5.28 -0.42
CA GLU A 29 9.95 5.07 -1.86
C GLU A 29 11.30 4.50 -2.28
N SER A 30 11.30 3.30 -2.87
CA SER A 30 12.50 2.56 -3.27
C SER A 30 13.51 2.43 -2.12
N CYS A 31 13.00 2.07 -0.93
CA CYS A 31 13.75 1.92 0.31
C CYS A 31 13.92 0.44 0.68
N ARG A 32 15.02 0.13 1.36
CA ARG A 32 15.32 -1.23 1.79
C ARG A 32 15.75 -1.29 3.25
N ASP A 33 15.46 -2.42 3.91
CA ASP A 33 15.76 -2.64 5.32
C ASP A 33 15.24 -1.49 6.18
N LEU A 34 13.91 -1.43 6.27
CA LEU A 34 13.21 -0.37 6.97
C LEU A 34 12.36 -0.94 8.09
N GLU A 35 12.46 -0.36 9.27
CA GLU A 35 11.61 -0.68 10.41
C GLU A 35 10.84 0.56 10.87
N ILE A 36 9.52 0.39 11.04
CA ILE A 36 8.61 1.37 11.64
C ILE A 36 8.01 0.69 12.87
N ALA A 37 8.33 1.19 14.06
CA ALA A 37 7.87 0.56 15.30
C ALA A 37 7.44 1.57 16.36
N GLY A 38 6.33 1.28 17.06
CA GLY A 38 5.83 2.13 18.13
C GLY A 38 5.30 3.49 17.63
N VAL A 39 4.92 3.60 16.36
CA VAL A 39 4.51 4.88 15.79
C VAL A 39 2.99 5.05 15.86
N TYR A 40 2.55 6.22 16.29
CA TYR A 40 1.16 6.64 16.24
C TYR A 40 0.93 7.59 15.06
N PHE A 41 0.00 7.22 14.20
CA PHE A 41 -0.46 8.04 13.07
C PHE A 41 -1.90 8.49 13.30
N SER A 42 -2.19 9.76 13.07
CA SER A 42 -3.55 10.30 12.95
C SER A 42 -3.54 11.43 11.94
N LEU A 43 -4.16 11.22 10.78
CA LEU A 43 -3.99 12.14 9.63
C LEU A 43 -5.10 11.99 8.60
N GLY A 44 -5.00 12.70 7.47
CA GLY A 44 -6.09 12.82 6.50
C GLY A 44 -5.87 12.07 5.18
N ASP A 45 -4.72 11.38 4.99
CA ASP A 45 -4.48 10.51 3.83
C ASP A 45 -3.85 9.17 4.28
N ASP A 46 -3.07 8.48 3.47
CA ASP A 46 -2.52 7.17 3.84
C ASP A 46 -1.55 7.28 5.03
N CYS A 47 -1.73 6.47 6.08
CA CYS A 47 -0.82 6.51 7.25
C CYS A 47 0.59 6.08 6.86
N ILE A 48 0.71 5.00 6.11
CA ILE A 48 1.96 4.57 5.48
C ILE A 48 1.66 4.21 4.04
N ALA A 49 2.38 4.81 3.08
CA ALA A 49 2.28 4.46 1.68
C ALA A 49 3.64 4.01 1.12
N VAL A 50 3.79 2.69 0.97
CA VAL A 50 5.00 2.08 0.40
C VAL A 50 5.01 2.28 -1.11
N LYS A 51 6.00 2.98 -1.63
CA LYS A 51 6.14 3.38 -3.03
C LYS A 51 7.45 2.88 -3.62
N SER A 52 7.52 2.78 -4.95
CA SER A 52 8.74 2.41 -5.67
C SER A 52 8.78 3.02 -7.09
N GLY A 53 8.39 4.26 -7.17
CA GLY A 53 8.45 5.08 -8.37
C GLY A 53 7.24 4.99 -9.28
N LYS A 54 6.98 6.12 -9.92
CA LYS A 54 6.09 6.18 -11.09
C LYS A 54 6.73 5.43 -12.26
N ILE A 55 5.96 5.20 -13.32
CA ILE A 55 6.39 4.45 -14.52
C ILE A 55 7.79 4.87 -14.99
N TYR A 56 8.07 6.16 -15.11
CA TYR A 56 9.38 6.67 -15.57
C TYR A 56 10.52 6.30 -14.61
N MET A 57 10.32 6.50 -13.31
CA MET A 57 11.29 6.20 -12.27
C MET A 57 11.46 4.69 -12.13
N GLY A 58 10.35 3.95 -12.07
CA GLY A 58 10.37 2.50 -12.00
C GLY A 58 11.07 1.86 -13.19
N ALA A 59 10.76 2.29 -14.43
CA ALA A 59 11.39 1.78 -15.64
C ALA A 59 12.89 2.09 -15.71
N LYS A 60 13.31 3.25 -15.19
CA LYS A 60 14.71 3.69 -15.21
C LYS A 60 15.56 3.03 -14.12
N TYR A 61 15.09 3.08 -12.88
CA TYR A 61 15.90 2.68 -11.72
C TYR A 61 15.61 1.25 -11.25
N ARG A 62 14.42 0.72 -11.50
CA ARG A 62 14.02 -0.66 -11.20
C ARG A 62 14.32 -1.08 -9.76
N THR A 63 14.12 -0.16 -8.85
CA THR A 63 14.46 -0.35 -7.44
C THR A 63 13.19 -0.54 -6.62
N PRO A 64 12.95 -1.74 -6.08
CA PRO A 64 11.79 -2.00 -5.23
C PRO A 64 11.92 -1.30 -3.87
N SER A 65 10.80 -1.20 -3.17
CA SER A 65 10.81 -1.08 -1.72
C SER A 65 10.75 -2.49 -1.14
N GLU A 66 11.72 -2.88 -0.32
CA GLU A 66 11.84 -4.25 0.15
C GLU A 66 12.37 -4.37 1.59
N ASP A 67 12.11 -5.53 2.21
CA ASP A 67 12.53 -5.86 3.56
C ASP A 67 12.03 -4.81 4.58
N ILE A 68 10.71 -4.57 4.57
CA ILE A 68 10.04 -3.57 5.41
C ILE A 68 9.29 -4.26 6.54
N THR A 69 9.53 -3.85 7.77
CA THR A 69 8.76 -4.29 8.94
C THR A 69 8.04 -3.12 9.59
N ILE A 70 6.72 -3.23 9.71
CA ILE A 70 5.84 -2.31 10.44
C ILE A 70 5.28 -3.07 11.62
N ARG A 71 5.53 -2.60 12.85
CA ARG A 71 5.09 -3.31 14.04
C ARG A 71 4.73 -2.39 15.20
N GLN A 72 3.80 -2.85 16.04
CA GLN A 72 3.40 -2.13 17.26
C GLN A 72 3.01 -0.68 16.99
N CYS A 73 2.38 -0.44 15.84
CA CYS A 73 1.92 0.87 15.43
C CYS A 73 0.40 1.00 15.61
N CYS A 74 -0.04 2.23 15.81
CA CYS A 74 -1.46 2.58 15.77
C CYS A 74 -1.69 3.55 14.60
N MET A 75 -2.51 3.13 13.65
CA MET A 75 -2.95 3.94 12.51
C MET A 75 -4.38 4.39 12.77
N ARG A 76 -4.56 5.69 12.81
CA ARG A 76 -5.87 6.28 13.08
C ARG A 76 -6.24 7.31 12.02
N ASP A 77 -7.51 7.28 11.64
CA ASP A 77 -8.05 8.11 10.56
C ASP A 77 -7.32 7.86 9.23
N GLY A 78 -7.54 8.67 8.22
CA GLY A 78 -6.86 8.55 6.95
C GLY A 78 -7.42 7.49 6.00
N HIS A 79 -6.87 7.49 4.77
CA HIS A 79 -7.40 6.70 3.66
C HIS A 79 -6.92 5.25 3.65
N GLY A 80 -5.79 4.96 4.25
CA GLY A 80 -5.24 3.60 4.37
C GLY A 80 -4.30 3.47 5.53
N SER A 81 -4.44 2.41 6.33
CA SER A 81 -3.50 2.16 7.42
C SER A 81 -2.12 1.79 6.86
N VAL A 82 -2.08 0.82 5.95
CA VAL A 82 -0.89 0.49 5.16
C VAL A 82 -1.28 0.39 3.70
N THR A 83 -0.71 1.26 2.90
CA THR A 83 -0.95 1.36 1.47
C THR A 83 0.27 0.92 0.68
N ILE A 84 0.07 0.23 -0.44
CA ILE A 84 1.08 -0.04 -1.46
C ILE A 84 0.68 0.72 -2.71
N GLY A 85 1.56 1.61 -3.17
CA GLY A 85 1.33 2.44 -4.35
C GLY A 85 0.63 3.78 -4.04
N SER A 86 0.11 4.43 -5.08
CA SER A 86 -0.02 3.96 -6.49
C SER A 86 1.31 3.89 -7.24
N GLU A 87 2.31 4.63 -6.85
CA GLU A 87 3.66 4.64 -7.43
C GLU A 87 4.41 3.37 -7.00
N MET A 88 4.26 2.26 -7.74
CA MET A 88 4.85 0.97 -7.39
C MET A 88 5.49 0.25 -8.59
N ALA A 89 5.96 1.01 -9.59
CA ALA A 89 6.53 0.45 -10.81
C ALA A 89 7.87 -0.28 -10.61
N GLY A 90 8.57 -0.04 -9.50
CA GLY A 90 9.77 -0.80 -9.11
C GLY A 90 9.49 -2.04 -8.26
N GLY A 91 8.22 -2.23 -7.82
CA GLY A 91 7.83 -3.37 -7.01
C GLY A 91 7.90 -3.13 -5.48
N VAL A 92 7.21 -3.99 -4.73
CA VAL A 92 7.25 -4.04 -3.26
C VAL A 92 7.41 -5.49 -2.82
N LYS A 93 8.41 -5.78 -2.01
CA LYS A 93 8.77 -7.15 -1.60
C LYS A 93 9.01 -7.26 -0.10
N ASN A 94 8.63 -8.40 0.48
CA ASN A 94 8.89 -8.70 1.88
C ASN A 94 8.40 -7.59 2.83
N LEU A 95 7.12 -7.24 2.75
CA LEU A 95 6.47 -6.29 3.65
C LEU A 95 5.78 -7.07 4.78
N ILE A 96 6.22 -6.87 6.01
CA ILE A 96 5.65 -7.47 7.21
C ILE A 96 4.97 -6.38 8.04
N VAL A 97 3.67 -6.54 8.28
CA VAL A 97 2.88 -5.70 9.17
C VAL A 97 2.37 -6.57 10.31
N LYS A 98 2.76 -6.26 11.54
CA LYS A 98 2.38 -7.11 12.66
C LYS A 98 2.15 -6.35 13.97
N ASP A 99 1.31 -6.94 14.82
CA ASP A 99 1.05 -6.41 16.17
C ASP A 99 0.56 -4.94 16.11
N CYS A 100 -0.34 -4.61 15.19
CA CYS A 100 -0.80 -3.23 14.95
C CYS A 100 -2.30 -3.05 15.22
N LEU A 101 -2.67 -1.80 15.47
CA LEU A 101 -4.04 -1.37 15.70
C LEU A 101 -4.44 -0.36 14.61
N PHE A 102 -5.53 -0.65 13.88
CA PHE A 102 -6.08 0.25 12.86
C PHE A 102 -7.44 0.76 13.30
N LEU A 103 -7.60 2.07 13.37
CA LEU A 103 -8.78 2.74 13.90
C LEU A 103 -9.34 3.77 12.94
N HIS A 104 -10.60 3.63 12.55
CA HIS A 104 -11.31 4.63 11.74
C HIS A 104 -10.66 4.99 10.40
N THR A 105 -9.78 4.14 9.87
CA THR A 105 -9.23 4.33 8.52
C THR A 105 -10.21 3.83 7.47
N ASP A 106 -10.16 4.38 6.26
CA ASP A 106 -11.01 3.88 5.18
C ASP A 106 -10.64 2.43 4.80
N ARG A 107 -9.34 2.09 4.81
CA ARG A 107 -8.83 0.75 4.48
C ARG A 107 -7.73 0.32 5.44
N GLY A 108 -7.69 -0.95 5.74
CA GLY A 108 -6.57 -1.55 6.49
C GLY A 108 -5.35 -1.74 5.59
N LEU A 109 -5.35 -2.77 4.74
CA LEU A 109 -4.44 -2.86 3.59
C LEU A 109 -5.10 -2.21 2.37
N ARG A 110 -4.34 -1.37 1.67
CA ARG A 110 -4.78 -0.75 0.42
C ARG A 110 -3.72 -0.93 -0.67
N ILE A 111 -3.99 -1.78 -1.66
CA ILE A 111 -3.14 -1.90 -2.85
C ILE A 111 -3.75 -1.06 -3.98
N LYS A 112 -2.95 -0.13 -4.51
CA LYS A 112 -3.31 0.75 -5.63
C LYS A 112 -2.38 0.45 -6.81
N THR A 113 -2.88 -0.23 -7.85
CA THR A 113 -2.10 -0.52 -9.05
C THR A 113 -2.96 -0.45 -10.31
N ARG A 114 -2.37 -0.68 -11.46
CA ARG A 114 -3.05 -0.71 -12.76
C ARG A 114 -2.14 -1.26 -13.86
N ARG A 115 -2.70 -1.63 -14.98
CA ARG A 115 -1.92 -1.89 -16.19
C ARG A 115 -0.99 -0.71 -16.52
N GLY A 116 0.12 -0.96 -17.15
CA GLY A 116 1.11 0.05 -17.52
C GLY A 116 2.15 0.36 -16.44
N ARG A 117 2.08 -0.26 -15.25
CA ARG A 117 3.11 -0.06 -14.21
C ARG A 117 4.46 -0.68 -14.60
N GLY A 118 4.47 -1.71 -15.41
CA GLY A 118 5.69 -2.35 -15.91
C GLY A 118 5.96 -3.70 -15.28
N LYS A 119 6.89 -4.45 -15.86
CA LYS A 119 7.21 -5.82 -15.46
C LYS A 119 7.86 -5.96 -14.09
N ASP A 120 8.45 -4.88 -13.59
CA ASP A 120 9.04 -4.85 -12.25
C ASP A 120 8.01 -4.45 -11.19
N ALA A 121 6.78 -4.13 -11.59
CA ALA A 121 5.66 -3.81 -10.69
C ALA A 121 5.09 -5.08 -10.04
N ILE A 122 5.93 -5.73 -9.23
CA ILE A 122 5.62 -6.98 -8.53
C ILE A 122 5.40 -6.67 -7.05
N ILE A 123 4.24 -7.05 -6.53
CA ILE A 123 3.95 -7.04 -5.10
C ILE A 123 4.00 -8.48 -4.61
N GLU A 124 4.97 -8.81 -3.76
CA GLU A 124 5.14 -10.17 -3.26
C GLU A 124 5.64 -10.24 -1.82
N GLY A 125 5.27 -11.33 -1.11
CA GLY A 125 5.73 -11.54 0.25
C GLY A 125 5.15 -10.55 1.25
N VAL A 126 3.87 -10.20 1.12
CA VAL A 126 3.17 -9.30 2.05
C VAL A 126 2.51 -10.14 3.14
N LEU A 127 2.84 -9.85 4.39
CA LEU A 127 2.28 -10.52 5.57
C LEU A 127 1.62 -9.48 6.49
N PHE A 128 0.34 -9.71 6.81
CA PHE A 128 -0.36 -9.05 7.92
C PHE A 128 -0.63 -10.09 9.00
N ASP A 129 -0.11 -9.86 10.20
CA ASP A 129 -0.18 -10.81 11.31
C ASP A 129 -0.50 -10.11 12.62
N ASN A 130 -1.49 -10.63 13.36
CA ASN A 130 -1.93 -10.09 14.64
C ASN A 130 -2.30 -8.60 14.53
N ILE A 131 -3.32 -8.31 13.72
CA ILE A 131 -3.84 -6.96 13.51
C ILE A 131 -5.26 -6.87 14.08
N HIS A 132 -5.50 -5.86 14.88
CA HIS A 132 -6.86 -5.49 15.29
C HIS A 132 -7.31 -4.24 14.51
N MET A 133 -8.47 -4.33 13.88
CA MET A 133 -9.11 -3.25 13.13
C MET A 133 -10.44 -2.92 13.77
N ASP A 134 -10.69 -1.64 14.06
CA ASP A 134 -11.98 -1.19 14.58
C ASP A 134 -12.46 0.04 13.81
N HIS A 135 -13.72 -0.01 13.33
CA HIS A 135 -14.31 1.02 12.47
C HIS A 135 -13.52 1.26 11.16
N VAL A 136 -12.79 0.28 10.68
CA VAL A 136 -12.18 0.33 9.35
C VAL A 136 -13.26 0.05 8.32
N MET A 137 -13.45 0.94 7.34
CA MET A 137 -14.54 0.79 6.36
C MET A 137 -14.44 -0.51 5.57
N THR A 138 -13.25 -0.81 5.05
CA THR A 138 -12.95 -2.06 4.32
C THR A 138 -11.54 -2.55 4.69
N PRO A 139 -11.41 -3.60 5.51
CA PRO A 139 -10.12 -4.14 5.96
C PRO A 139 -9.10 -4.41 4.86
N PHE A 140 -9.52 -5.01 3.75
CA PHE A 140 -8.60 -5.42 2.69
C PHE A 140 -9.07 -4.93 1.33
N VAL A 141 -8.25 -4.12 0.66
CA VAL A 141 -8.55 -3.58 -0.67
C VAL A 141 -7.36 -3.79 -1.59
N ALA A 142 -7.57 -4.46 -2.72
CA ALA A 142 -6.65 -4.46 -3.85
C ALA A 142 -7.39 -3.97 -5.09
N ASN A 143 -6.92 -2.88 -5.69
CA ASN A 143 -7.54 -2.28 -6.85
C ASN A 143 -6.52 -2.15 -7.99
N SER A 144 -6.69 -2.97 -9.04
CA SER A 144 -5.85 -2.97 -10.24
C SER A 144 -6.38 -2.05 -11.34
N PHE A 145 -7.31 -1.16 -11.02
CA PHE A 145 -7.85 -0.12 -11.91
C PHE A 145 -7.76 1.27 -11.27
N TYR A 146 -6.67 1.53 -10.55
CA TYR A 146 -6.49 2.80 -9.86
C TYR A 146 -6.01 3.89 -10.83
N PHE A 147 -6.82 4.92 -11.03
CA PHE A 147 -6.54 6.01 -11.95
C PHE A 147 -5.92 7.20 -11.20
N CYS A 148 -4.67 7.48 -11.43
CA CYS A 148 -3.98 8.56 -10.74
C CYS A 148 -3.10 9.46 -11.61
N ASP A 149 -2.75 9.02 -12.82
CA ASP A 149 -1.92 9.76 -13.76
C ASP A 149 -2.64 9.91 -15.11
N PRO A 150 -2.22 10.82 -15.99
CA PRO A 150 -2.89 11.02 -17.29
C PRO A 150 -3.02 9.74 -18.13
N ASP A 151 -2.00 8.87 -18.13
CA ASP A 151 -2.03 7.58 -18.82
C ASP A 151 -3.02 6.58 -18.21
N GLY A 152 -3.40 6.75 -16.94
CA GLY A 152 -4.45 5.97 -16.28
C GLY A 152 -5.82 6.12 -16.92
N HIS A 153 -6.04 7.15 -17.71
CA HIS A 153 -7.27 7.39 -18.44
C HIS A 153 -7.30 6.79 -19.85
N THR A 154 -6.23 6.13 -20.28
CA THR A 154 -6.16 5.46 -21.59
C THR A 154 -7.08 4.24 -21.64
N GLU A 155 -7.55 3.89 -22.85
CA GLU A 155 -8.38 2.68 -23.05
C GLU A 155 -7.66 1.42 -22.58
N TYR A 156 -6.34 1.29 -22.85
CA TYR A 156 -5.53 0.18 -22.39
C TYR A 156 -5.61 -0.05 -20.87
N VAL A 157 -5.59 1.01 -20.07
CA VAL A 157 -5.66 0.90 -18.61
C VAL A 157 -7.09 0.65 -18.13
N ARG A 158 -8.09 1.22 -18.80
CA ARG A 158 -9.47 1.23 -18.33
C ARG A 158 -10.31 0.04 -18.79
N THR A 159 -9.92 -0.60 -19.89
CA THR A 159 -10.71 -1.71 -20.44
C THR A 159 -10.87 -2.85 -19.43
N LYS A 160 -12.06 -3.44 -19.40
CA LYS A 160 -12.39 -4.63 -18.59
C LYS A 160 -12.25 -5.93 -19.38
N GLU A 161 -11.85 -5.82 -20.65
CA GLU A 161 -11.53 -6.99 -21.46
C GLU A 161 -10.17 -7.57 -21.06
N ALA A 162 -10.06 -8.91 -21.10
CA ALA A 162 -8.78 -9.57 -20.87
C ALA A 162 -7.79 -9.20 -21.99
N LEU A 163 -6.60 -8.77 -21.61
CA LEU A 163 -5.53 -8.46 -22.52
C LEU A 163 -4.38 -9.47 -22.37
N PRO A 164 -3.52 -9.66 -23.37
CA PRO A 164 -2.33 -10.46 -23.20
C PRO A 164 -1.47 -9.95 -22.04
N VAL A 165 -1.05 -10.86 -21.15
CA VAL A 165 -0.05 -10.54 -20.12
C VAL A 165 1.28 -10.22 -20.78
N ASP A 166 1.80 -9.05 -20.54
CA ASP A 166 3.06 -8.57 -21.11
C ASP A 166 3.89 -7.80 -20.07
N ASP A 167 5.03 -7.24 -20.51
CA ASP A 167 5.94 -6.45 -19.67
C ASP A 167 5.31 -5.18 -19.06
N ARG A 168 4.05 -4.88 -19.31
CA ARG A 168 3.31 -3.75 -18.72
C ARG A 168 2.28 -4.19 -17.68
N THR A 169 2.08 -5.49 -17.52
CA THR A 169 1.09 -6.05 -16.57
C THR A 169 1.73 -6.16 -15.18
N PRO A 170 1.14 -5.54 -14.14
CA PRO A 170 1.62 -5.72 -12.77
C PRO A 170 1.27 -7.11 -12.25
N ASP A 171 2.05 -7.60 -11.29
CA ASP A 171 1.85 -8.89 -10.65
C ASP A 171 1.64 -8.71 -9.13
N ILE A 172 0.62 -9.36 -8.59
CA ILE A 172 0.33 -9.38 -7.14
C ILE A 172 0.25 -10.83 -6.69
N ARG A 173 1.15 -11.22 -5.80
CA ARG A 173 1.23 -12.60 -5.33
C ARG A 173 1.73 -12.72 -3.89
N SER A 174 1.49 -13.86 -3.27
CA SER A 174 1.98 -14.18 -1.91
C SER A 174 1.52 -13.15 -0.87
N LEU A 175 0.23 -12.84 -0.85
CA LEU A 175 -0.40 -12.06 0.22
C LEU A 175 -0.88 -13.02 1.32
N THR A 176 -0.47 -12.78 2.54
CA THR A 176 -0.86 -13.60 3.71
C THR A 176 -1.50 -12.74 4.78
N PHE A 177 -2.67 -13.15 5.24
CA PHE A 177 -3.40 -12.53 6.35
C PHE A 177 -3.67 -13.59 7.40
N ARG A 178 -3.23 -13.38 8.62
CA ARG A 178 -3.48 -14.30 9.73
C ARG A 178 -3.65 -13.56 11.05
N ASN A 179 -4.40 -14.15 11.98
CA ASN A 179 -4.67 -13.56 13.28
C ASN A 179 -5.25 -12.13 13.17
N ILE A 180 -6.22 -11.94 12.27
CA ILE A 180 -6.85 -10.65 12.03
C ILE A 180 -8.20 -10.63 12.75
N GLN A 181 -8.40 -9.61 13.57
CA GLN A 181 -9.71 -9.26 14.14
C GLN A 181 -10.17 -7.95 13.52
N ALA A 182 -11.39 -7.90 13.02
CA ALA A 182 -11.95 -6.71 12.41
C ALA A 182 -13.38 -6.49 12.92
N ASP A 183 -13.54 -5.47 13.75
CA ASP A 183 -14.80 -5.13 14.38
C ASP A 183 -15.39 -3.85 13.76
N ASN A 184 -16.72 -3.73 13.79
CA ASN A 184 -17.45 -2.54 13.36
C ASN A 184 -17.13 -2.08 11.92
N CYS A 185 -16.71 -3.00 11.06
CA CYS A 185 -16.47 -2.70 9.64
C CYS A 185 -17.81 -2.58 8.91
N HIS A 186 -18.02 -1.51 8.16
CA HIS A 186 -19.38 -1.14 7.75
C HIS A 186 -19.59 -1.06 6.22
N VAL A 187 -18.56 -1.32 5.41
CA VAL A 187 -18.70 -1.34 3.95
C VAL A 187 -18.55 -2.75 3.40
N ALA A 188 -17.38 -3.36 3.56
CA ALA A 188 -17.11 -4.72 3.10
C ALA A 188 -15.96 -5.33 3.91
N ALA A 189 -15.90 -6.66 4.03
CA ALA A 189 -14.76 -7.33 4.65
C ALA A 189 -13.52 -7.26 3.75
N ALA A 190 -13.71 -7.39 2.43
CA ALA A 190 -12.64 -7.29 1.44
C ALA A 190 -13.19 -6.82 0.09
N PHE A 191 -12.35 -6.12 -0.65
CA PHE A 191 -12.61 -5.72 -2.03
C PHE A 191 -11.36 -6.00 -2.88
N PHE A 192 -11.40 -7.08 -3.64
CA PHE A 192 -10.32 -7.45 -4.56
C PHE A 192 -10.80 -7.26 -6.00
N TYR A 193 -10.26 -6.24 -6.65
CA TYR A 193 -10.58 -5.88 -8.01
C TYR A 193 -9.34 -6.04 -8.89
N GLY A 194 -9.10 -7.29 -9.30
CA GLY A 194 -7.99 -7.69 -10.15
C GLY A 194 -8.20 -7.37 -11.63
N LEU A 195 -7.17 -7.56 -12.41
CA LEU A 195 -7.27 -7.57 -13.87
C LEU A 195 -7.94 -8.86 -14.33
N PRO A 196 -8.62 -8.87 -15.49
CA PRO A 196 -9.29 -10.06 -16.01
C PRO A 196 -8.35 -11.12 -16.59
N GLU A 197 -7.08 -10.76 -16.91
CA GLU A 197 -6.01 -11.66 -17.35
C GLU A 197 -5.27 -12.35 -16.24
#